data_085d844ebd247bbf2a772c0c62fda3f0
#
_entry.id   085d844ebd247bbf2a772c0c62fda3f0
#
_cell.length_a   1.000
_cell.length_b   1.000
_cell.length_c   1.000
_cell.angle_alpha   90.00
_cell.angle_beta   90.00
_cell.angle_gamma   90.00
#
_symmetry.space_group_name_H-M   'P 1'
#
loop_
_entity.id
_entity.type
_entity.pdbx_description
1 polymer ?
#
loop_
_entity_poly.entity_id
_entity_poly.type
_entity_poly.pdbx_seq_one_letter_code
_entity_poly.pdbx_strand_id
1 'polypeptide(L)'
;MRVLLVEDEPDLGAAIKRVLTQQKYLVDWVMDGNEAWEYLEYRWTEYTIGIFDWLIPGISGLELCKKLRLNQNSLPVLMLTARDSMEDKVTGLDAGADDYLIKPFGMEELLARLRALQRRVPQFQPQKLTMGNLTLDYGNNTIVNQNTSLDKQEISLTNKEFQLLEYFMKHLNQILTTEQIRNQLWEVSAESSSNVVAAQVRLLRRKLANSGCGNPIETLHGMGYRFNLTNESK
;
A
#
# COMPACT_ATOMS: atom_id res chain seq x y z
N MET A 1 -0.83 2.08 3.17
CA MET A 1 -0.01 2.32 1.97
C MET A 1 1.21 1.43 2.01
N ARG A 2 1.59 0.84 0.89
CA ARG A 2 2.72 -0.09 0.79
C ARG A 2 3.83 0.48 -0.09
N VAL A 3 5.06 0.40 0.37
CA VAL A 3 6.25 0.95 -0.28
C VAL A 3 7.21 -0.18 -0.60
N LEU A 4 7.74 -0.21 -1.82
CA LEU A 4 8.91 -1.00 -2.15
C LEU A 4 10.14 -0.10 -2.01
N LEU A 5 11.01 -0.41 -1.07
CA LEU A 5 12.30 0.23 -0.87
C LEU A 5 13.40 -0.66 -1.44
N VAL A 6 14.18 -0.13 -2.37
CA VAL A 6 15.32 -0.81 -2.97
C VAL A 6 16.56 0.02 -2.66
N GLU A 7 17.37 -0.46 -1.71
CA GLU A 7 18.52 0.25 -1.15
C GLU A 7 19.51 -0.79 -0.60
N ASP A 8 20.75 -0.78 -1.07
CA ASP A 8 21.76 -1.77 -0.70
C ASP A 8 22.62 -1.35 0.50
N GLU A 9 22.62 -0.07 0.88
CA GLU A 9 23.26 0.40 2.11
C GLU A 9 22.43 0.01 3.35
N PRO A 10 22.91 -0.92 4.22
CA PRO A 10 22.08 -1.44 5.32
C PRO A 10 21.64 -0.36 6.31
N ASP A 11 22.52 0.57 6.64
CA ASP A 11 22.23 1.62 7.63
C ASP A 11 21.18 2.61 7.10
N LEU A 12 21.30 3.01 5.84
CA LEU A 12 20.35 3.92 5.19
C LEU A 12 19.01 3.24 4.98
N GLY A 13 18.99 2.02 4.45
CA GLY A 13 17.77 1.24 4.24
C GLY A 13 17.00 1.01 5.54
N ALA A 14 17.70 0.63 6.62
CA ALA A 14 17.09 0.46 7.94
C ALA A 14 16.53 1.78 8.50
N ALA A 15 17.24 2.90 8.32
CA ALA A 15 16.78 4.21 8.77
C ALA A 15 15.50 4.64 8.01
N ILE A 16 15.49 4.50 6.68
CA ILE A 16 14.32 4.79 5.84
C ILE A 16 13.14 3.90 6.26
N LYS A 17 13.34 2.57 6.33
CA LYS A 17 12.30 1.62 6.73
C LYS A 17 11.70 1.99 8.08
N ARG A 18 12.53 2.31 9.07
CA ARG A 18 12.09 2.72 10.41
C ARG A 18 11.18 3.94 10.36
N VAL A 19 11.63 5.01 9.66
CA VAL A 19 10.87 6.27 9.56
C VAL A 19 9.54 6.05 8.84
N LEU A 20 9.54 5.31 7.74
CA LEU A 20 8.31 4.99 7.00
C LEU A 20 7.34 4.15 7.82
N THR A 21 7.85 3.16 8.58
CA THR A 21 7.01 2.33 9.47
C THR A 21 6.37 3.17 10.59
N GLN A 22 7.09 4.15 11.15
CA GLN A 22 6.52 5.11 12.10
C GLN A 22 5.39 5.93 11.49
N GLN A 23 5.48 6.25 10.20
CA GLN A 23 4.42 6.91 9.41
C GLN A 23 3.33 5.95 8.92
N LYS A 24 3.30 4.72 9.46
CA LYS A 24 2.30 3.68 9.16
C LYS A 24 2.35 3.13 7.73
N TYR A 25 3.46 3.29 7.00
CA TYR A 25 3.67 2.57 5.75
C TYR A 25 4.01 1.11 6.03
N LEU A 26 3.56 0.22 5.16
CA LEU A 26 4.09 -1.13 5.06
C LEU A 26 5.26 -1.09 4.08
N VAL A 27 6.44 -1.53 4.51
CA VAL A 27 7.68 -1.39 3.74
C VAL A 27 8.28 -2.76 3.48
N ASP A 28 8.28 -3.17 2.22
CA ASP A 28 9.14 -4.23 1.76
C ASP A 28 10.48 -3.60 1.37
N TRP A 29 11.56 -4.09 1.93
CA TRP A 29 12.90 -3.60 1.67
C TRP A 29 13.74 -4.73 1.12
N VAL A 30 14.33 -4.49 -0.03
CA VAL A 30 15.23 -5.38 -0.76
C VAL A 30 16.54 -4.66 -1.09
N MET A 31 17.63 -5.40 -1.25
CA MET A 31 18.97 -4.86 -1.45
C MET A 31 19.53 -5.15 -2.84
N ASP A 32 18.76 -5.83 -3.70
CA ASP A 32 19.13 -6.23 -5.04
C ASP A 32 18.00 -5.94 -6.03
N GLY A 33 18.36 -5.43 -7.21
CA GLY A 33 17.38 -5.04 -8.22
C GLY A 33 16.66 -6.21 -8.89
N ASN A 34 17.27 -7.41 -8.95
CA ASN A 34 16.55 -8.58 -9.47
C ASN A 34 15.48 -9.03 -8.49
N GLU A 35 15.80 -9.06 -7.19
CA GLU A 35 14.81 -9.31 -6.14
C GLU A 35 13.70 -8.27 -6.18
N ALA A 36 14.06 -6.98 -6.35
CA ALA A 36 13.06 -5.91 -6.49
C ALA A 36 12.13 -6.15 -7.68
N TRP A 37 12.67 -6.63 -8.79
CA TRP A 37 11.86 -6.93 -9.96
C TRP A 37 10.88 -8.08 -9.71
N GLU A 38 11.30 -9.15 -9.03
CA GLU A 38 10.41 -10.24 -8.63
C GLU A 38 9.24 -9.73 -7.78
N TYR A 39 9.49 -8.80 -6.85
CA TYR A 39 8.46 -8.19 -6.02
C TYR A 39 7.49 -7.33 -6.84
N LEU A 40 7.96 -6.64 -7.87
CA LEU A 40 7.15 -5.81 -8.76
C LEU A 40 6.31 -6.64 -9.74
N GLU A 41 6.81 -7.80 -10.20
CA GLU A 41 6.07 -8.73 -11.04
C GLU A 41 5.02 -9.54 -10.28
N TYR A 42 5.14 -9.61 -8.96
CA TYR A 42 4.22 -10.40 -8.14
C TYR A 42 2.83 -9.74 -8.14
N ARG A 43 1.93 -10.26 -8.95
CA ARG A 43 0.62 -9.67 -9.30
C ARG A 43 -0.31 -9.40 -8.11
N TRP A 44 -0.02 -9.97 -6.95
CA TRP A 44 -0.88 -9.88 -5.76
C TRP A 44 -0.41 -8.83 -4.75
N THR A 45 0.68 -8.13 -5.03
CA THR A 45 1.19 -7.07 -4.18
C THR A 45 1.06 -5.74 -4.89
N GLU A 46 0.19 -4.87 -4.37
CA GLU A 46 0.00 -3.52 -4.89
C GLU A 46 0.87 -2.53 -4.11
N TYR A 47 1.96 -2.11 -4.72
CA TYR A 47 2.76 -1.00 -4.20
C TYR A 47 2.11 0.33 -4.56
N THR A 48 2.19 1.29 -3.63
CA THR A 48 1.71 2.66 -3.83
C THR A 48 2.82 3.61 -4.21
N ILE A 49 4.07 3.30 -3.85
CA ILE A 49 5.27 4.06 -4.20
C ILE A 49 6.46 3.09 -4.24
N GLY A 50 7.36 3.29 -5.22
CA GLY A 50 8.71 2.75 -5.24
C GLY A 50 9.71 3.81 -4.75
N ILE A 51 10.67 3.40 -3.92
CA ILE A 51 11.84 4.20 -3.55
C ILE A 51 13.04 3.38 -3.98
N PHE A 52 13.74 3.83 -5.02
CA PHE A 52 14.82 3.06 -5.64
C PHE A 52 16.13 3.83 -5.57
N ASP A 53 17.16 3.24 -4.99
CA ASP A 53 18.49 3.76 -5.21
C ASP A 53 18.89 3.55 -6.69
N TRP A 54 19.55 4.53 -7.24
CA TRP A 54 20.07 4.50 -8.60
C TRP A 54 21.07 3.35 -8.80
N LEU A 55 22.01 3.24 -7.87
CA LEU A 55 23.11 2.28 -7.94
C LEU A 55 22.90 1.17 -6.92
N ILE A 56 22.37 0.04 -7.36
CA ILE A 56 22.17 -1.17 -6.58
C ILE A 56 22.71 -2.38 -7.34
N PRO A 57 23.05 -3.47 -6.65
CA PRO A 57 23.41 -4.73 -7.30
C PRO A 57 22.30 -5.27 -8.21
N GLY A 58 22.67 -6.04 -9.22
CA GLY A 58 21.74 -6.60 -10.19
C GLY A 58 21.19 -5.56 -11.16
N ILE A 59 19.88 -5.46 -11.27
CA ILE A 59 19.22 -4.45 -12.10
C ILE A 59 19.28 -3.10 -11.37
N SER A 60 19.85 -2.07 -11.97
CA SER A 60 19.92 -0.72 -11.39
C SER A 60 18.51 -0.12 -11.16
N GLY A 61 18.39 0.81 -10.20
CA GLY A 61 17.11 1.49 -9.96
C GLY A 61 16.59 2.22 -11.20
N LEU A 62 17.50 2.76 -12.02
CA LEU A 62 17.16 3.37 -13.30
C LEU A 62 16.55 2.37 -14.28
N GLU A 63 17.13 1.17 -14.39
CA GLU A 63 16.63 0.11 -15.26
C GLU A 63 15.30 -0.46 -14.74
N LEU A 64 15.15 -0.59 -13.42
CA LEU A 64 13.87 -0.96 -12.81
C LEU A 64 12.76 0.02 -13.21
N CYS A 65 13.06 1.32 -13.14
CA CYS A 65 12.12 2.36 -13.53
C CYS A 65 11.73 2.25 -15.01
N LYS A 66 12.71 2.10 -15.92
CA LYS A 66 12.48 1.89 -17.36
C LYS A 66 11.62 0.64 -17.61
N LYS A 67 11.92 -0.49 -16.95
CA LYS A 67 11.14 -1.72 -17.08
C LYS A 67 9.69 -1.54 -16.62
N LEU A 68 9.46 -0.81 -15.52
CA LEU A 68 8.10 -0.47 -15.08
C LEU A 68 7.33 0.27 -16.16
N ARG A 69 7.93 1.31 -16.75
CA ARG A 69 7.25 2.12 -17.78
C ARG A 69 7.00 1.34 -19.06
N LEU A 70 7.95 0.50 -19.49
CA LEU A 70 7.74 -0.41 -20.63
C LEU A 70 6.56 -1.37 -20.42
N ASN A 71 6.34 -1.81 -19.18
CA ASN A 71 5.20 -2.65 -18.82
C ASN A 71 3.93 -1.84 -18.48
N GLN A 72 3.88 -0.56 -18.86
CA GLN A 72 2.74 0.34 -18.60
C GLN A 72 2.36 0.44 -17.11
N ASN A 73 3.30 0.17 -16.22
CA ASN A 73 3.11 0.31 -14.78
C ASN A 73 3.35 1.77 -14.38
N SER A 74 2.31 2.41 -13.83
CA SER A 74 2.31 3.81 -13.41
C SER A 74 2.73 4.00 -11.94
N LEU A 75 3.35 3.00 -11.30
CA LEU A 75 3.85 3.13 -9.93
C LEU A 75 4.69 4.39 -9.79
N PRO A 76 4.35 5.33 -8.90
CA PRO A 76 5.18 6.49 -8.62
C PRO A 76 6.54 6.05 -8.06
N VAL A 77 7.60 6.57 -8.63
CA VAL A 77 8.99 6.24 -8.25
C VAL A 77 9.72 7.47 -7.76
N LEU A 78 10.23 7.41 -6.54
CA LEU A 78 11.23 8.32 -6.00
C LEU A 78 12.61 7.68 -6.18
N MET A 79 13.46 8.32 -6.96
CA MET A 79 14.83 7.87 -7.16
C MET A 79 15.74 8.46 -6.07
N LEU A 80 16.52 7.64 -5.39
CA LEU A 80 17.60 8.07 -4.52
C LEU A 80 18.92 8.06 -5.33
N THR A 81 19.73 9.09 -5.22
CA THR A 81 20.96 9.16 -6.01
C THR A 81 22.04 9.99 -5.33
N ALA A 82 23.29 9.55 -5.44
CA ALA A 82 24.46 10.36 -5.09
C ALA A 82 24.86 11.32 -6.24
N ARG A 83 24.19 11.23 -7.40
CA ARG A 83 24.49 12.01 -8.61
C ARG A 83 23.69 13.30 -8.60
N ASP A 84 24.39 14.42 -8.63
CA ASP A 84 23.81 15.77 -8.57
C ASP A 84 23.90 16.53 -9.91
N SER A 85 24.56 15.93 -10.92
CA SER A 85 24.72 16.58 -12.22
C SER A 85 23.36 16.80 -12.92
N MET A 86 23.28 17.84 -13.73
CA MET A 86 22.08 18.12 -14.52
C MET A 86 21.78 16.98 -15.51
N GLU A 87 22.82 16.37 -16.08
CA GLU A 87 22.71 15.27 -17.04
C GLU A 87 22.12 14.01 -16.40
N ASP A 88 22.53 13.69 -15.17
CA ASP A 88 21.99 12.55 -14.42
C ASP A 88 20.50 12.76 -14.09
N LYS A 89 20.11 13.98 -13.69
CA LYS A 89 18.69 14.31 -13.42
C LYS A 89 17.83 14.16 -14.66
N VAL A 90 18.31 14.62 -15.81
CA VAL A 90 17.60 14.45 -17.10
C VAL A 90 17.48 12.97 -17.43
N THR A 91 18.58 12.22 -17.36
CA THR A 91 18.60 10.78 -17.66
C THR A 91 17.59 10.00 -16.83
N GLY A 92 17.46 10.34 -15.58
CA GLY A 92 16.55 9.64 -14.71
C GLY A 92 15.08 10.03 -14.94
N LEU A 93 14.77 11.34 -15.19
CA LEU A 93 13.42 11.77 -15.56
C LEU A 93 12.99 11.10 -16.87
N ASP A 94 13.88 11.02 -17.85
CA ASP A 94 13.64 10.33 -19.11
C ASP A 94 13.44 8.81 -18.92
N ALA A 95 14.03 8.24 -17.87
CA ALA A 95 13.78 6.85 -17.47
C ALA A 95 12.37 6.65 -16.84
N GLY A 96 11.67 7.74 -16.55
CA GLY A 96 10.30 7.71 -16.03
C GLY A 96 10.19 7.77 -14.50
N ALA A 97 11.24 8.21 -13.78
CA ALA A 97 11.11 8.53 -12.37
C ALA A 97 10.25 9.79 -12.19
N ASP A 98 9.45 9.82 -11.12
CA ASP A 98 8.51 10.92 -10.86
C ASP A 98 9.11 12.03 -10.00
N ASP A 99 10.14 11.72 -9.19
CA ASP A 99 10.91 12.67 -8.41
C ASP A 99 12.28 12.09 -8.01
N TYR A 100 13.17 12.97 -7.52
CA TYR A 100 14.54 12.66 -7.11
C TYR A 100 14.84 13.17 -5.71
N LEU A 101 15.71 12.42 -5.03
CA LEU A 101 16.27 12.82 -3.74
C LEU A 101 17.77 12.55 -3.75
N ILE A 102 18.57 13.62 -3.59
CA ILE A 102 20.02 13.54 -3.65
C ILE A 102 20.58 13.17 -2.28
N LYS A 103 21.43 12.15 -2.22
CA LYS A 103 22.19 11.77 -1.03
C LYS A 103 23.37 12.75 -0.80
N PRO A 104 23.62 13.18 0.48
CA PRO A 104 22.86 12.88 1.69
C PRO A 104 21.60 13.75 1.84
N PHE A 105 20.53 13.18 2.38
CA PHE A 105 19.25 13.86 2.57
C PHE A 105 18.70 13.72 3.99
N GLY A 106 17.82 14.63 4.36
CA GLY A 106 17.07 14.55 5.60
C GLY A 106 15.83 13.69 5.48
N MET A 107 15.47 12.94 6.54
CA MET A 107 14.25 12.09 6.54
C MET A 107 12.97 12.91 6.39
N GLU A 108 12.95 14.16 6.83
CA GLU A 108 11.82 15.07 6.63
C GLU A 108 11.62 15.43 5.15
N GLU A 109 12.71 15.60 4.40
CA GLU A 109 12.66 15.84 2.96
C GLU A 109 12.12 14.61 2.23
N LEU A 110 12.64 13.41 2.55
CA LEU A 110 12.12 12.15 2.03
C LEU A 110 10.60 12.06 2.21
N LEU A 111 10.13 12.27 3.44
CA LEU A 111 8.69 12.23 3.74
C LEU A 111 7.88 13.30 3.00
N ALA A 112 8.43 14.50 2.83
CA ALA A 112 7.76 15.58 2.09
C ALA A 112 7.61 15.22 0.61
N ARG A 113 8.64 14.65 -0.03
CA ARG A 113 8.61 14.19 -1.42
C ARG A 113 7.64 13.03 -1.63
N LEU A 114 7.61 12.06 -0.72
CA LEU A 114 6.64 10.96 -0.78
C LEU A 114 5.20 11.48 -0.69
N ARG A 115 4.92 12.44 0.19
CA ARG A 115 3.60 13.09 0.23
C ARG A 115 3.27 13.84 -1.06
N ALA A 116 4.27 14.45 -1.71
CA ALA A 116 4.07 15.14 -2.98
C ALA A 116 3.76 14.15 -4.12
N LEU A 117 4.48 13.04 -4.20
CA LEU A 117 4.23 11.98 -5.17
C LEU A 117 2.84 11.37 -5.02
N GLN A 118 2.40 11.13 -3.79
CA GLN A 118 1.05 10.63 -3.51
C GLN A 118 -0.06 11.55 -4.04
N ARG A 119 0.16 12.86 -4.04
CA ARG A 119 -0.83 13.81 -4.58
C ARG A 119 -0.88 13.83 -6.11
N ARG A 120 0.21 13.45 -6.79
CA ARG A 120 0.30 13.43 -8.27
C ARG A 120 -0.38 12.22 -8.90
N VAL A 121 -0.49 11.14 -8.17
CA VAL A 121 -1.35 10.02 -8.60
C VAL A 121 -2.77 10.59 -8.67
N PRO A 122 -3.48 10.49 -9.81
CA PRO A 122 -4.87 10.95 -9.91
C PRO A 122 -5.84 9.95 -9.24
N GLN A 123 -5.41 9.34 -8.17
CA GLN A 123 -6.28 8.94 -7.12
C GLN A 123 -6.32 10.15 -6.17
N PHE A 124 -7.31 11.04 -6.39
CA PHE A 124 -8.02 11.55 -5.25
C PHE A 124 -8.29 10.32 -4.40
N GLN A 125 -7.43 10.03 -3.41
CA GLN A 125 -7.92 9.23 -2.31
C GLN A 125 -8.97 10.14 -1.72
N PRO A 126 -10.25 9.87 -1.97
CA PRO A 126 -11.28 10.67 -1.34
C PRO A 126 -10.96 10.60 0.14
N GLN A 127 -11.04 11.72 0.86
CA GLN A 127 -10.89 11.70 2.32
C GLN A 127 -11.77 10.60 2.93
N LYS A 128 -12.71 10.09 2.15
CA LYS A 128 -13.68 9.05 2.48
C LYS A 128 -13.94 8.14 1.28
N LEU A 129 -13.79 6.85 1.47
CA LEU A 129 -14.22 5.84 0.50
C LEU A 129 -15.64 5.39 0.90
N THR A 130 -16.63 5.70 0.08
CA THR A 130 -18.03 5.32 0.36
C THR A 130 -18.48 4.23 -0.61
N MET A 131 -19.03 3.16 -0.06
CA MET A 131 -19.68 2.08 -0.81
C MET A 131 -20.98 1.68 -0.14
N GLY A 132 -22.10 1.82 -0.84
CA GLY A 132 -23.42 1.66 -0.23
C GLY A 132 -23.57 2.58 0.97
N ASN A 133 -23.90 2.00 2.12
CA ASN A 133 -24.08 2.73 3.38
C ASN A 133 -22.80 2.83 4.22
N LEU A 134 -21.70 2.22 3.79
CA LEU A 134 -20.46 2.17 4.52
C LEU A 134 -19.49 3.23 4.00
N THR A 135 -19.02 4.08 4.90
CA THR A 135 -18.00 5.10 4.61
C THR A 135 -16.76 4.84 5.43
N LEU A 136 -15.62 4.69 4.77
CA LEU A 136 -14.28 4.58 5.35
C LEU A 136 -13.60 5.96 5.29
N ASP A 137 -13.24 6.53 6.45
CA ASP A 137 -12.56 7.83 6.56
C ASP A 137 -11.06 7.62 6.71
N TYR A 138 -10.29 8.13 5.74
CA TYR A 138 -8.82 8.01 5.71
C TYR A 138 -8.12 8.93 6.73
N GLY A 139 -8.76 10.04 7.11
CA GLY A 139 -8.19 11.00 8.05
C GLY A 139 -8.14 10.45 9.48
N ASN A 140 -9.23 9.81 9.89
CA ASN A 140 -9.42 9.36 11.26
C ASN A 140 -9.27 7.83 11.43
N ASN A 141 -9.10 7.07 10.35
CA ASN A 141 -9.15 5.60 10.35
C ASN A 141 -10.46 5.07 10.97
N THR A 142 -11.59 5.65 10.62
CA THR A 142 -12.91 5.28 11.13
C THR A 142 -13.81 4.75 10.04
N ILE A 143 -14.81 3.97 10.44
CA ILE A 143 -15.95 3.60 9.60
C ILE A 143 -17.23 4.24 10.14
N VAL A 144 -18.09 4.64 9.22
CA VAL A 144 -19.42 5.18 9.51
C VAL A 144 -20.44 4.46 8.65
N ASN A 145 -21.53 4.00 9.29
CA ASN A 145 -22.71 3.53 8.57
C ASN A 145 -23.71 4.67 8.42
N GLN A 146 -24.09 5.01 7.20
CA GLN A 146 -24.99 6.13 6.91
C GLN A 146 -26.48 5.81 7.20
N ASN A 147 -26.84 4.52 7.39
CA ASN A 147 -28.23 4.13 7.63
C ASN A 147 -28.67 4.19 9.10
N THR A 148 -27.76 4.44 10.04
CA THR A 148 -28.15 4.58 11.45
C THR A 148 -28.65 5.98 11.72
N SER A 149 -29.97 6.10 11.90
CA SER A 149 -30.72 7.38 11.92
C SER A 149 -30.58 8.21 13.21
N LEU A 150 -29.89 7.76 14.24
CA LEU A 150 -29.91 8.44 15.56
C LEU A 150 -28.54 8.81 16.14
N ASP A 151 -27.46 8.17 15.75
CA ASP A 151 -26.09 8.61 16.06
C ASP A 151 -25.16 7.97 15.04
N LYS A 152 -24.51 8.78 14.19
CA LYS A 152 -23.45 8.33 13.30
C LYS A 152 -22.31 7.80 14.16
N GLN A 153 -22.40 6.55 14.58
CA GLN A 153 -21.39 5.94 15.42
C GLN A 153 -20.12 5.71 14.57
N GLU A 154 -19.13 6.56 14.77
CA GLU A 154 -17.80 6.36 14.22
C GLU A 154 -17.11 5.26 14.99
N ILE A 155 -16.69 4.21 14.26
CA ILE A 155 -15.94 3.10 14.85
C ILE A 155 -14.49 3.20 14.38
N SER A 156 -13.58 3.33 15.33
CA SER A 156 -12.15 3.38 15.05
C SER A 156 -11.61 2.02 14.62
N LEU A 157 -10.82 2.01 13.56
CA LEU A 157 -10.12 0.83 13.07
C LEU A 157 -8.63 0.90 13.44
N THR A 158 -8.07 -0.26 13.78
CA THR A 158 -6.61 -0.40 13.80
C THR A 158 -6.08 -0.30 12.37
N ASN A 159 -4.78 -0.07 12.22
CA ASN A 159 -4.16 0.06 10.89
C ASN A 159 -4.40 -1.17 9.99
N LYS A 160 -4.30 -2.38 10.55
CA LYS A 160 -4.55 -3.63 9.82
C LYS A 160 -6.02 -3.83 9.44
N GLU A 161 -6.95 -3.48 10.33
CA GLU A 161 -8.39 -3.53 10.04
C GLU A 161 -8.76 -2.53 8.94
N PHE A 162 -8.18 -1.32 8.99
CA PHE A 162 -8.37 -0.30 7.99
C PHE A 162 -7.88 -0.76 6.61
N GLN A 163 -6.63 -1.25 6.53
CA GLN A 163 -6.04 -1.76 5.28
C GLN A 163 -6.83 -2.92 4.71
N LEU A 164 -7.30 -3.84 5.57
CA LEU A 164 -8.10 -4.98 5.14
C LEU A 164 -9.45 -4.52 4.58
N LEU A 165 -10.13 -3.60 5.25
CA LEU A 165 -11.41 -3.08 4.78
C LEU A 165 -11.25 -2.29 3.49
N GLU A 166 -10.23 -1.43 3.40
CA GLU A 166 -9.90 -0.70 2.17
C GLU A 166 -9.69 -1.66 1.00
N TYR A 167 -8.91 -2.72 1.24
CA TYR A 167 -8.63 -3.73 0.22
C TYR A 167 -9.91 -4.44 -0.26
N PHE A 168 -10.77 -4.83 0.68
CA PHE A 168 -12.07 -5.40 0.34
C PHE A 168 -12.97 -4.44 -0.42
N MET A 169 -13.04 -3.18 0.00
CA MET A 169 -13.89 -2.17 -0.66
C MET A 169 -13.41 -1.88 -2.10
N LYS A 170 -12.09 -1.87 -2.34
CA LYS A 170 -11.54 -1.69 -3.70
C LYS A 170 -11.81 -2.90 -4.62
N HIS A 171 -12.02 -4.08 -4.05
CA HIS A 171 -12.26 -5.34 -4.78
C HIS A 171 -13.67 -5.90 -4.51
N LEU A 172 -14.67 -5.01 -4.57
CA LEU A 172 -16.07 -5.37 -4.29
C LEU A 172 -16.53 -6.56 -5.15
N ASN A 173 -17.20 -7.53 -4.51
CA ASN A 173 -17.71 -8.76 -5.11
C ASN A 173 -16.65 -9.72 -5.69
N GLN A 174 -15.36 -9.40 -5.58
CA GLN A 174 -14.28 -10.29 -6.00
C GLN A 174 -13.90 -11.26 -4.86
N ILE A 175 -13.47 -12.44 -5.25
CA ILE A 175 -12.93 -13.42 -4.30
C ILE A 175 -11.46 -13.08 -4.08
N LEU A 176 -11.10 -12.73 -2.87
CA LEU A 176 -9.72 -12.50 -2.45
C LEU A 176 -9.22 -13.74 -1.72
N THR A 177 -8.17 -14.36 -2.24
CA THR A 177 -7.57 -15.52 -1.58
C THR A 177 -6.87 -15.12 -0.28
N THR A 178 -6.70 -16.08 0.62
CA THR A 178 -5.95 -15.86 1.87
C THR A 178 -4.53 -15.35 1.59
N GLU A 179 -3.92 -15.83 0.51
CA GLU A 179 -2.59 -15.42 0.10
C GLU A 179 -2.56 -13.96 -0.40
N GLN A 180 -3.51 -13.56 -1.22
CA GLN A 180 -3.65 -12.18 -1.67
C GLN A 180 -3.81 -11.22 -0.50
N ILE A 181 -4.69 -11.54 0.45
CA ILE A 181 -4.91 -10.72 1.65
C ILE A 181 -3.64 -10.68 2.50
N ARG A 182 -2.96 -11.82 2.68
CA ARG A 182 -1.70 -11.89 3.42
C ARG A 182 -0.64 -10.98 2.79
N ASN A 183 -0.41 -11.14 1.49
CA ASN A 183 0.60 -10.37 0.76
C ASN A 183 0.29 -8.87 0.75
N GLN A 184 -0.99 -8.48 0.80
CA GLN A 184 -1.38 -7.08 0.85
C GLN A 184 -1.19 -6.44 2.24
N LEU A 185 -1.37 -7.20 3.32
CA LEU A 185 -1.36 -6.64 4.67
C LEU A 185 -0.06 -6.86 5.45
N TRP A 186 0.78 -7.81 5.05
CA TRP A 186 2.05 -8.12 5.72
C TRP A 186 3.22 -8.01 4.73
N GLU A 187 4.42 -7.81 5.25
CA GLU A 187 5.64 -7.81 4.44
C GLU A 187 5.80 -9.17 3.76
N VAL A 188 6.32 -9.18 2.53
CA VAL A 188 6.50 -10.42 1.75
C VAL A 188 7.44 -11.37 2.47
N SER A 189 8.49 -10.83 3.12
CA SER A 189 9.47 -11.59 3.89
C SER A 189 8.98 -12.06 5.27
N ALA A 190 7.80 -11.62 5.72
CA ALA A 190 7.31 -11.97 7.04
C ALA A 190 6.81 -13.43 7.07
N GLU A 191 7.42 -14.27 7.89
CA GLU A 191 6.89 -15.60 8.26
C GLU A 191 5.60 -15.43 9.06
N SER A 192 4.50 -15.17 8.36
CA SER A 192 3.20 -15.08 9.02
C SER A 192 2.48 -16.43 8.99
N SER A 193 2.02 -16.89 10.15
CA SER A 193 1.24 -18.13 10.23
C SER A 193 -0.04 -18.01 9.39
N SER A 194 -0.49 -19.12 8.79
CA SER A 194 -1.70 -19.19 7.96
C SER A 194 -2.97 -18.64 8.64
N ASN A 195 -2.95 -18.51 9.97
CA ASN A 195 -4.11 -18.11 10.76
C ASN A 195 -4.26 -16.58 10.94
N VAL A 196 -3.24 -15.76 10.59
CA VAL A 196 -3.30 -14.31 10.83
C VAL A 196 -4.40 -13.62 10.03
N VAL A 197 -4.63 -14.06 8.79
CA VAL A 197 -5.69 -13.52 7.93
C VAL A 197 -7.08 -13.82 8.53
N ALA A 198 -7.32 -15.07 8.94
CA ALA A 198 -8.60 -15.46 9.53
C ALA A 198 -8.88 -14.70 10.84
N ALA A 199 -7.85 -14.50 11.67
CA ALA A 199 -7.97 -13.70 12.89
C ALA A 199 -8.33 -12.25 12.58
N GLN A 200 -7.65 -11.64 11.58
CA GLN A 200 -7.89 -10.26 11.18
C GLN A 200 -9.29 -10.08 10.58
N VAL A 201 -9.74 -11.00 9.73
CA VAL A 201 -11.11 -11.00 9.18
C VAL A 201 -12.14 -11.09 10.30
N ARG A 202 -11.92 -11.95 11.31
CA ARG A 202 -12.83 -12.08 12.46
C ARG A 202 -12.94 -10.77 13.27
N LEU A 203 -11.81 -10.09 13.49
CA LEU A 203 -11.80 -8.80 14.19
C LEU A 203 -12.56 -7.73 13.40
N LEU A 204 -12.32 -7.64 12.08
CA LEU A 204 -13.00 -6.70 11.21
C LEU A 204 -14.52 -6.97 11.16
N ARG A 205 -14.94 -8.23 11.01
CA ARG A 205 -16.36 -8.62 11.05
C ARG A 205 -17.06 -8.13 12.30
N ARG A 206 -16.43 -8.30 13.47
CA ARG A 206 -17.00 -7.85 14.74
C ARG A 206 -17.21 -6.34 14.74
N LYS A 207 -16.28 -5.56 14.20
CA LYS A 207 -16.42 -4.10 14.11
C LYS A 207 -17.49 -3.67 13.11
N LEU A 208 -17.58 -4.33 11.96
CA LEU A 208 -18.64 -4.09 10.99
C LEU A 208 -20.03 -4.40 11.55
N ALA A 209 -20.18 -5.50 12.28
CA ALA A 209 -21.43 -5.83 12.96
C ALA A 209 -21.81 -4.76 13.99
N ASN A 210 -20.85 -4.28 14.79
CA ASN A 210 -21.09 -3.22 15.78
C ASN A 210 -21.45 -1.86 15.13
N SER A 211 -21.06 -1.62 13.87
CA SER A 211 -21.48 -0.42 13.13
C SER A 211 -22.88 -0.53 12.50
N GLY A 212 -23.56 -1.65 12.70
CA GLY A 212 -24.86 -1.91 12.08
C GLY A 212 -24.79 -2.30 10.59
N CYS A 213 -23.59 -2.57 10.06
CA CYS A 213 -23.40 -3.00 8.67
C CYS A 213 -23.61 -4.51 8.46
N GLY A 214 -24.01 -5.24 9.50
CA GLY A 214 -24.15 -6.70 9.42
C GLY A 214 -22.78 -7.39 9.21
N ASN A 215 -22.76 -8.44 8.39
CA ASN A 215 -21.55 -9.18 8.06
C ASN A 215 -21.33 -9.21 6.53
N PRO A 216 -20.79 -8.15 5.95
CA PRO A 216 -20.59 -8.06 4.49
C PRO A 216 -19.44 -8.93 3.98
N ILE A 217 -18.61 -9.51 4.86
CA ILE A 217 -17.51 -10.37 4.47
C ILE A 217 -17.97 -11.82 4.49
N GLU A 218 -18.05 -12.45 3.35
CA GLU A 218 -18.39 -13.87 3.19
C GLU A 218 -17.12 -14.73 3.20
N THR A 219 -17.19 -15.93 3.79
CA THR A 219 -16.11 -16.94 3.65
C THR A 219 -16.50 -17.93 2.58
N LEU A 220 -15.64 -18.07 1.58
CA LEU A 220 -15.75 -19.08 0.52
C LEU A 220 -14.73 -20.17 0.82
N HIS A 221 -15.21 -21.29 1.37
CA HIS A 221 -14.36 -22.39 1.82
C HIS A 221 -13.44 -22.88 0.69
N GLY A 222 -12.14 -22.95 1.00
CA GLY A 222 -11.10 -23.35 0.05
C GLY A 222 -10.69 -22.27 -0.97
N MET A 223 -11.41 -21.15 -1.08
CA MET A 223 -11.12 -20.07 -2.04
C MET A 223 -10.63 -18.79 -1.37
N GLY A 224 -11.22 -18.38 -0.23
CA GLY A 224 -10.88 -17.12 0.44
C GLY A 224 -12.09 -16.38 0.97
N TYR A 225 -12.08 -15.06 0.74
CA TYR A 225 -13.09 -14.14 1.28
C TYR A 225 -13.63 -13.23 0.18
N ARG A 226 -14.90 -12.85 0.28
CA ARG A 226 -15.54 -11.90 -0.62
C ARG A 226 -16.26 -10.84 0.20
N PHE A 227 -16.13 -9.59 -0.20
CA PHE A 227 -16.87 -8.47 0.38
C PHE A 227 -18.07 -8.17 -0.50
N ASN A 228 -19.25 -8.31 0.07
CA ASN A 228 -20.50 -8.12 -0.64
C ASN A 228 -21.41 -7.22 0.18
N LEU A 229 -21.73 -6.06 -0.34
CA LEU A 229 -22.74 -5.17 0.21
C LEU A 229 -24.08 -5.52 -0.43
N THR A 230 -24.68 -6.62 -0.04
CA THR A 230 -26.10 -6.85 -0.35
C THR A 230 -26.90 -5.81 0.42
N ASN A 231 -27.62 -4.97 -0.32
CA ASN A 231 -28.76 -4.24 0.27
C ASN A 231 -29.76 -5.32 0.69
N GLU A 232 -29.72 -5.73 1.95
CA GLU A 232 -30.87 -6.40 2.55
C GLU A 232 -31.99 -5.37 2.71
N SER A 233 -32.68 -5.14 1.59
CA SER A 233 -34.04 -4.68 1.58
C SER A 233 -34.91 -5.93 1.49
N LYS A 234 -35.28 -6.48 2.63
CA LYS A 234 -36.49 -7.26 2.83
C LYS A 234 -37.07 -6.98 4.19
#